data_488dc82ad4b55d759bdebc73ebc3f0a3
#
_entry.id   488dc82ad4b55d759bdebc73ebc3f0a3
#
_cell.length_a   1.000
_cell.length_b   1.000
_cell.length_c   1.000
_cell.angle_alpha   90.00
_cell.angle_beta   90.00
_cell.angle_gamma   90.00
#
_symmetry.space_group_name_H-M   'P 1'
#
loop_
_entity.id
_entity.type
_entity.pdbx_description
1 polymer ?
#
loop_
_entity_poly.entity_id
_entity_poly.type
_entity_poly.pdbx_seq_one_letter_code
_entity_poly.pdbx_strand_id
1 'polypeptide(L)'
;MLSAVAYFFQKLIQPLKFIILICLIISIVLTPFNRVNAKENDSSLKDNEIHARFAAVIDADTNRLLYGKNADTKAPMASTTKIMTLITALEICPDDYIATTSAYAASMPDVQLNAVKGEQFSIKDLYYSLMLRSHNDTAVIIAENTAYYYTCSLTDKERNELTFDISFINDYSYNSHFIENISKEQSKALVLVFTNLMNRKATSLGCNSTHYITPNGLDASDDTGIHSTTAYELAVVMSYCIKNEHFLSITQTHDYSFTSLSGRKYSVSNANAFLNMYDNIISGKTGFTGDAGYCYVCAYKDNDRTFIVALLACGWPDNKTYKWSDAKHLLDYARASYTKQDILICPKVFNIKIKNGSKSSIDILFDKKLSACISDNDNVEVVYNI
;
A
#
# COMPACT_ATOMS: atom_id res chain seq x y z
N MET A 1 3.64 12.61 58.71
CA MET A 1 3.41 11.19 58.37
C MET A 1 2.43 10.98 57.20
N LEU A 2 1.36 11.75 57.11
CA LEU A 2 0.38 11.62 56.00
C LEU A 2 0.91 11.98 54.61
N SER A 3 1.90 12.87 54.47
CA SER A 3 2.48 13.29 53.16
C SER A 3 3.41 12.22 52.55
N ALA A 4 4.08 11.43 53.34
CA ALA A 4 4.97 10.37 52.89
C ALA A 4 4.21 9.14 52.34
N VAL A 5 3.03 8.84 52.92
CA VAL A 5 2.16 7.75 52.49
C VAL A 5 1.50 8.10 51.14
N ALA A 6 1.07 9.35 50.94
CA ALA A 6 0.50 9.79 49.69
C ALA A 6 1.52 9.76 48.52
N TYR A 7 2.79 10.13 48.81
CA TYR A 7 3.87 10.09 47.80
C TYR A 7 4.26 8.65 47.43
N PHE A 8 4.20 7.71 48.40
CA PHE A 8 4.48 6.30 48.13
C PHE A 8 3.39 5.62 47.27
N PHE A 9 2.12 5.95 47.50
CA PHE A 9 1.01 5.47 46.68
C PHE A 9 1.03 6.06 45.29
N GLN A 10 1.42 7.32 45.11
CA GLN A 10 1.53 7.96 43.80
C GLN A 10 2.65 7.33 42.92
N LYS A 11 3.75 6.89 43.56
CA LYS A 11 4.87 6.20 42.89
C LYS A 11 4.56 4.76 42.47
N LEU A 12 3.63 4.08 43.19
CA LEU A 12 3.17 2.71 42.89
C LEU A 12 2.11 2.67 41.76
N ILE A 13 1.31 3.74 41.61
CA ILE A 13 0.23 3.81 40.62
C ILE A 13 0.75 4.14 39.21
N GLN A 14 1.85 4.87 39.07
CA GLN A 14 2.46 5.23 37.77
C GLN A 14 2.95 4.01 36.99
N PRO A 15 3.74 3.09 37.50
CA PRO A 15 4.15 1.89 36.78
C PRO A 15 2.99 0.93 36.47
N LEU A 16 1.97 0.88 37.33
CA LEU A 16 0.80 0.03 37.10
C LEU A 16 -0.06 0.53 35.94
N LYS A 17 -0.22 1.86 35.81
CA LYS A 17 -0.91 2.47 34.63
C LYS A 17 -0.12 2.23 33.32
N PHE A 18 1.20 2.25 33.39
CA PHE A 18 2.06 2.00 32.25
C PHE A 18 2.01 0.53 31.81
N ILE A 19 1.99 -0.40 32.74
CA ILE A 19 1.85 -1.84 32.47
C ILE A 19 0.46 -2.17 31.92
N ILE A 20 -0.62 -1.56 32.44
CA ILE A 20 -1.97 -1.72 31.87
C ILE A 20 -2.08 -1.14 30.49
N LEU A 21 -1.44 -0.01 30.19
CA LEU A 21 -1.40 0.59 28.85
C LEU A 21 -0.61 -0.27 27.88
N ILE A 22 0.54 -0.83 28.30
CA ILE A 22 1.33 -1.77 27.49
C ILE A 22 0.56 -3.07 27.23
N CYS A 23 -0.13 -3.63 28.23
CA CYS A 23 -0.97 -4.82 28.04
C CYS A 23 -2.17 -4.54 27.11
N LEU A 24 -2.76 -3.35 27.15
CA LEU A 24 -3.81 -2.94 26.21
C LEU A 24 -3.27 -2.74 24.77
N ILE A 25 -2.08 -2.17 24.61
CA ILE A 25 -1.43 -2.02 23.30
C ILE A 25 -1.01 -3.39 22.75
N ILE A 26 -0.47 -4.28 23.58
CA ILE A 26 -0.09 -5.64 23.18
C ILE A 26 -1.33 -6.47 22.81
N SER A 27 -2.47 -6.30 23.49
CA SER A 27 -3.71 -6.99 23.13
C SER A 27 -4.33 -6.50 21.81
N ILE A 28 -4.08 -5.25 21.42
CA ILE A 28 -4.50 -4.69 20.12
C ILE A 28 -3.57 -5.15 18.99
N VAL A 29 -2.29 -5.44 19.27
CA VAL A 29 -1.30 -5.89 18.29
C VAL A 29 -1.32 -7.42 18.09
N LEU A 30 -1.89 -8.18 19.03
CA LEU A 30 -1.95 -9.65 19.02
C LEU A 30 -3.32 -10.22 18.62
N THR A 31 -4.23 -9.43 18.03
CA THR A 31 -5.38 -10.04 17.37
C THR A 31 -4.87 -10.71 16.09
N PRO A 32 -4.85 -12.06 16.01
CA PRO A 32 -4.59 -12.68 14.73
C PRO A 32 -5.68 -12.21 13.75
N PHE A 33 -5.27 -11.64 12.63
CA PHE A 33 -6.16 -11.49 11.49
C PHE A 33 -6.66 -12.89 11.15
N ASN A 34 -7.82 -13.27 11.66
CA ASN A 34 -8.47 -14.50 11.25
C ASN A 34 -8.82 -14.34 9.78
N ARG A 35 -8.01 -14.91 8.90
CA ARG A 35 -8.41 -15.17 7.51
C ARG A 35 -9.73 -15.91 7.58
N VAL A 36 -10.77 -15.30 7.07
CA VAL A 36 -11.96 -16.04 6.68
C VAL A 36 -11.52 -16.90 5.51
N ASN A 37 -11.20 -18.16 5.77
CA ASN A 37 -10.94 -19.13 4.71
C ASN A 37 -12.26 -19.29 3.94
N ALA A 38 -12.35 -18.63 2.78
CA ALA A 38 -13.36 -18.97 1.82
C ALA A 38 -13.08 -20.43 1.42
N LYS A 39 -14.02 -21.33 1.70
CA LYS A 39 -14.06 -22.63 1.03
C LYS A 39 -14.07 -22.36 -0.45
N GLU A 40 -13.25 -23.04 -1.24
CA GLU A 40 -13.36 -23.03 -2.70
C GLU A 40 -14.82 -23.31 -3.07
N ASN A 41 -15.53 -22.23 -3.40
CA ASN A 41 -16.89 -22.35 -3.87
C ASN A 41 -16.84 -22.65 -5.36
N ASP A 42 -17.67 -23.58 -5.76
CA ASP A 42 -17.97 -23.93 -7.16
C ASP A 42 -18.56 -22.67 -7.85
N SER A 43 -17.72 -21.69 -8.09
CA SER A 43 -18.07 -20.45 -8.76
C SER A 43 -18.11 -20.72 -10.26
N SER A 44 -19.11 -20.20 -10.93
CA SER A 44 -19.31 -20.36 -12.37
C SER A 44 -18.13 -19.86 -13.23
N LEU A 45 -17.16 -19.15 -12.65
CA LEU A 45 -15.96 -18.69 -13.32
C LEU A 45 -14.83 -19.74 -13.18
N LYS A 46 -14.42 -20.31 -14.30
CA LYS A 46 -13.35 -21.31 -14.33
C LYS A 46 -11.97 -20.64 -14.51
N ASP A 47 -10.95 -21.20 -13.86
CA ASP A 47 -9.57 -20.68 -13.95
C ASP A 47 -9.02 -20.62 -15.38
N ASN A 48 -9.48 -21.51 -16.28
CA ASN A 48 -9.09 -21.51 -17.69
C ASN A 48 -9.72 -20.35 -18.52
N GLU A 49 -10.69 -19.62 -17.96
CA GLU A 49 -11.28 -18.42 -18.57
C GLU A 49 -10.48 -17.15 -18.26
N ILE A 50 -9.52 -17.23 -17.33
CA ILE A 50 -8.66 -16.13 -16.91
C ILE A 50 -7.24 -16.38 -17.41
N HIS A 51 -6.71 -15.48 -18.23
CA HIS A 51 -5.37 -15.57 -18.84
C HIS A 51 -4.24 -15.26 -17.85
N ALA A 52 -4.52 -14.44 -16.82
CA ALA A 52 -3.55 -14.17 -15.77
C ALA A 52 -3.12 -15.46 -15.08
N ARG A 53 -1.81 -15.61 -14.83
CA ARG A 53 -1.28 -16.75 -14.08
C ARG A 53 -1.59 -16.65 -12.60
N PHE A 54 -1.69 -15.42 -12.09
CA PHE A 54 -2.02 -15.12 -10.71
C PHE A 54 -3.07 -14.02 -10.71
N ALA A 55 -4.20 -14.26 -10.04
CA ALA A 55 -5.30 -13.33 -9.98
C ALA A 55 -5.95 -13.33 -8.60
N ALA A 56 -6.42 -12.17 -8.17
CA ALA A 56 -7.22 -12.01 -6.96
C ALA A 56 -8.32 -10.97 -7.18
N VAL A 57 -9.50 -11.25 -6.61
CA VAL A 57 -10.54 -10.25 -6.37
C VAL A 57 -10.80 -10.20 -4.88
N ILE A 58 -10.78 -9.00 -4.30
CA ILE A 58 -11.11 -8.81 -2.89
C ILE A 58 -12.24 -7.80 -2.70
N ASP A 59 -12.98 -7.94 -1.61
CA ASP A 59 -13.78 -6.89 -1.02
C ASP A 59 -12.84 -5.87 -0.35
N ALA A 60 -12.83 -4.63 -0.82
CA ALA A 60 -11.89 -3.62 -0.34
C ALA A 60 -12.13 -3.17 1.12
N ASP A 61 -13.35 -3.35 1.64
CA ASP A 61 -13.68 -2.95 3.02
C ASP A 61 -13.12 -3.95 4.05
N THR A 62 -13.12 -5.23 3.71
CA THR A 62 -12.75 -6.33 4.63
C THR A 62 -11.46 -7.05 4.25
N ASN A 63 -10.91 -6.79 3.05
CA ASN A 63 -9.82 -7.53 2.40
C ASN A 63 -10.15 -9.03 2.20
N ARG A 64 -11.45 -9.40 2.25
CA ARG A 64 -11.88 -10.77 2.00
C ARG A 64 -11.59 -11.15 0.55
N LEU A 65 -10.94 -12.30 0.34
CA LEU A 65 -10.76 -12.89 -0.98
C LEU A 65 -12.10 -13.41 -1.51
N LEU A 66 -12.52 -12.92 -2.68
CA LEU A 66 -13.76 -13.30 -3.35
C LEU A 66 -13.50 -14.28 -4.50
N TYR A 67 -12.38 -14.13 -5.17
CA TYR A 67 -11.86 -15.05 -6.19
C TYR A 67 -10.33 -15.10 -6.10
N GLY A 68 -9.74 -16.26 -6.27
CA GLY A 68 -8.30 -16.43 -6.27
C GLY A 68 -7.83 -17.52 -7.24
N LYS A 69 -6.96 -17.15 -8.16
CA LYS A 69 -6.17 -18.08 -8.99
C LYS A 69 -4.70 -17.91 -8.64
N ASN A 70 -4.10 -18.91 -7.98
CA ASN A 70 -2.73 -18.83 -7.47
C ASN A 70 -2.49 -17.52 -6.67
N ALA A 71 -3.50 -17.04 -5.95
CA ALA A 71 -3.56 -15.69 -5.39
C ALA A 71 -2.47 -15.39 -4.36
N ASP A 72 -1.96 -16.40 -3.66
CA ASP A 72 -0.92 -16.32 -2.63
C ASP A 72 0.49 -16.68 -3.15
N THR A 73 0.64 -16.95 -4.45
CA THR A 73 1.94 -17.29 -5.04
C THR A 73 2.73 -16.02 -5.33
N LYS A 74 4.00 -15.98 -4.88
CA LYS A 74 4.92 -14.87 -5.15
C LYS A 74 5.23 -14.76 -6.63
N ALA A 75 5.15 -13.56 -7.17
CA ALA A 75 5.47 -13.25 -8.56
C ALA A 75 6.05 -11.83 -8.69
N PRO A 76 6.89 -11.55 -9.68
CA PRO A 76 7.30 -10.20 -10.03
C PRO A 76 6.08 -9.34 -10.35
N MET A 77 6.12 -8.05 -9.96
CA MET A 77 4.95 -7.19 -10.01
C MET A 77 5.10 -6.00 -10.98
N ALA A 78 6.28 -5.82 -11.55
CA ALA A 78 6.59 -4.69 -12.43
C ALA A 78 6.16 -3.34 -11.83
N SER A 79 5.74 -2.41 -12.67
CA SER A 79 5.34 -1.04 -12.26
C SER A 79 4.05 -0.95 -11.44
N THR A 80 3.38 -2.06 -11.09
CA THR A 80 2.33 -2.00 -10.06
C THR A 80 2.92 -1.63 -8.68
N THR A 81 4.23 -1.83 -8.49
CA THR A 81 5.05 -1.31 -7.38
C THR A 81 4.78 0.16 -7.07
N LYS A 82 4.55 0.98 -8.11
CA LYS A 82 4.44 2.44 -8.00
C LYS A 82 3.22 2.90 -7.17
N ILE A 83 2.23 2.02 -6.93
CA ILE A 83 1.16 2.33 -5.97
C ILE A 83 1.71 2.45 -4.55
N MET A 84 2.62 1.55 -4.15
CA MET A 84 3.29 1.63 -2.85
C MET A 84 4.28 2.81 -2.80
N THR A 85 4.98 3.09 -3.89
CA THR A 85 5.87 4.25 -3.99
C THR A 85 5.10 5.55 -3.77
N LEU A 86 3.94 5.71 -4.43
CA LEU A 86 3.11 6.89 -4.27
C LEU A 86 2.60 7.03 -2.83
N ILE A 87 1.97 5.99 -2.28
CA ILE A 87 1.35 6.09 -0.94
C ILE A 87 2.41 6.33 0.14
N THR A 88 3.60 5.71 0.03
CA THR A 88 4.71 5.94 0.97
C THR A 88 5.19 7.40 0.91
N ALA A 89 5.29 7.98 -0.28
CA ALA A 89 5.69 9.37 -0.43
C ALA A 89 4.61 10.35 0.08
N LEU A 90 3.33 10.10 -0.23
CA LEU A 90 2.20 10.91 0.25
C LEU A 90 2.07 10.96 1.78
N GLU A 91 2.50 9.90 2.46
CA GLU A 91 2.44 9.82 3.93
C GLU A 91 3.63 10.48 4.62
N ILE A 92 4.72 10.73 3.90
CA ILE A 92 5.99 11.22 4.48
C ILE A 92 6.28 12.65 4.04
N CYS A 93 6.23 12.92 2.73
CA CYS A 93 6.60 14.23 2.19
C CYS A 93 5.46 15.24 2.31
N PRO A 94 5.76 16.47 2.74
CA PRO A 94 4.80 17.55 2.67
C PRO A 94 4.52 17.95 1.22
N ASP A 95 3.35 18.50 1.01
CA ASP A 95 2.84 18.84 -0.32
C ASP A 95 3.66 19.92 -1.06
N ASP A 96 4.35 20.79 -0.34
CA ASP A 96 5.18 21.88 -0.85
C ASP A 96 6.65 21.50 -1.03
N TYR A 97 6.98 20.21 -0.86
CA TYR A 97 8.35 19.73 -1.01
C TYR A 97 8.86 19.90 -2.45
N ILE A 98 10.08 20.42 -2.58
CA ILE A 98 10.78 20.53 -3.86
C ILE A 98 11.75 19.36 -4.03
N ALA A 99 11.46 18.48 -4.97
CA ALA A 99 12.28 17.32 -5.30
C ALA A 99 13.35 17.68 -6.34
N THR A 100 14.56 17.23 -6.12
CA THR A 100 15.70 17.45 -7.01
C THR A 100 16.12 16.13 -7.66
N THR A 101 16.47 16.16 -8.93
CA THR A 101 16.90 15.00 -9.71
C THR A 101 18.38 14.72 -9.51
N SER A 102 18.72 13.52 -9.04
CA SER A 102 20.11 13.03 -8.98
C SER A 102 20.60 12.56 -10.36
N ALA A 103 21.93 12.40 -10.49
CA ALA A 103 22.50 11.76 -11.68
C ALA A 103 22.05 10.30 -11.84
N TYR A 104 21.81 9.59 -10.73
CA TYR A 104 21.35 8.21 -10.73
C TYR A 104 19.90 8.11 -11.22
N ALA A 105 19.00 8.94 -10.69
CA ALA A 105 17.62 9.00 -11.14
C ALA A 105 17.52 9.32 -12.64
N ALA A 106 18.27 10.32 -13.12
CA ALA A 106 18.34 10.68 -14.55
C ALA A 106 18.87 9.56 -15.45
N SER A 107 19.56 8.56 -14.90
CA SER A 107 20.12 7.41 -15.65
C SER A 107 19.19 6.19 -15.71
N MET A 108 17.99 6.28 -15.15
CA MET A 108 17.06 5.14 -15.16
C MET A 108 16.67 4.77 -16.59
N PRO A 109 16.44 3.47 -16.87
CA PRO A 109 15.98 3.04 -18.18
C PRO A 109 14.53 3.46 -18.46
N ASP A 110 14.12 3.41 -19.72
CA ASP A 110 12.75 3.65 -20.17
C ASP A 110 11.72 2.78 -19.39
N VAL A 111 10.56 3.35 -19.12
CA VAL A 111 9.92 4.60 -19.53
C VAL A 111 10.38 5.75 -18.64
N GLN A 112 10.71 6.92 -19.22
CA GLN A 112 11.27 8.06 -18.49
C GLN A 112 10.46 9.34 -18.71
N LEU A 113 10.48 10.23 -17.71
CA LEU A 113 10.16 11.64 -17.84
C LEU A 113 11.25 12.38 -18.60
N ASN A 114 12.46 11.82 -18.64
CA ASN A 114 13.70 12.42 -19.12
C ASN A 114 14.11 13.65 -18.30
N ALA A 115 13.94 13.57 -16.97
CA ALA A 115 14.45 14.57 -16.06
C ALA A 115 15.99 14.61 -16.11
N VAL A 116 16.58 15.80 -16.02
CA VAL A 116 18.03 15.95 -16.07
C VAL A 116 18.58 16.20 -14.66
N LYS A 117 19.85 15.83 -14.41
CA LYS A 117 20.52 16.09 -13.14
C LYS A 117 20.37 17.55 -12.71
N GLY A 118 19.99 17.78 -11.45
CA GLY A 118 19.79 19.11 -10.87
C GLY A 118 18.41 19.73 -11.20
N GLU A 119 17.63 19.13 -12.09
CA GLU A 119 16.28 19.63 -12.37
C GLU A 119 15.38 19.43 -11.15
N GLN A 120 14.64 20.50 -10.82
CA GLN A 120 13.79 20.55 -9.64
C GLN A 120 12.31 20.60 -10.02
N PHE A 121 11.49 19.93 -9.22
CA PHE A 121 10.05 19.81 -9.41
C PHE A 121 9.31 19.98 -8.08
N SER A 122 8.08 20.46 -8.14
CA SER A 122 7.14 20.17 -7.06
C SER A 122 6.96 18.64 -6.96
N ILE A 123 7.04 18.08 -5.77
CA ILE A 123 6.86 16.63 -5.60
C ILE A 123 5.48 16.17 -6.05
N LYS A 124 4.46 17.01 -5.92
CA LYS A 124 3.10 16.74 -6.42
C LYS A 124 3.06 16.48 -7.92
N ASP A 125 3.81 17.27 -8.71
CA ASP A 125 3.86 17.10 -10.16
C ASP A 125 4.45 15.75 -10.54
N LEU A 126 5.44 15.30 -9.78
CA LEU A 126 6.07 14.00 -9.98
C LEU A 126 5.11 12.83 -9.66
N TYR A 127 4.16 12.98 -8.75
CA TYR A 127 3.15 11.96 -8.47
C TYR A 127 2.27 11.67 -9.69
N TYR A 128 1.89 12.69 -10.47
CA TYR A 128 1.17 12.50 -11.74
C TYR A 128 2.06 11.81 -12.78
N SER A 129 3.30 12.24 -12.92
CA SER A 129 4.28 11.58 -13.80
C SER A 129 4.46 10.09 -13.46
N LEU A 130 4.59 9.76 -12.17
CA LEU A 130 4.70 8.40 -11.63
C LEU A 130 3.52 7.53 -12.01
N MET A 131 2.30 8.02 -11.76
CA MET A 131 1.10 7.18 -11.89
C MET A 131 0.55 7.15 -13.30
N LEU A 132 0.50 8.29 -14.01
CA LEU A 132 -0.12 8.38 -15.33
C LEU A 132 0.75 7.73 -16.40
N ARG A 133 2.08 7.95 -16.38
CA ARG A 133 3.00 7.45 -17.41
C ARG A 133 3.97 6.38 -16.91
N SER A 134 3.99 6.13 -15.60
CA SER A 134 4.84 5.08 -15.04
C SER A 134 6.35 5.33 -15.18
N HIS A 135 6.81 6.59 -15.20
CA HIS A 135 8.20 6.93 -15.43
C HIS A 135 9.13 6.39 -14.34
N ASN A 136 10.22 5.75 -14.75
CA ASN A 136 11.15 5.07 -13.86
C ASN A 136 12.11 6.03 -13.14
N ASP A 137 12.57 7.06 -13.84
CA ASP A 137 13.36 8.17 -13.26
C ASP A 137 12.56 8.91 -12.20
N THR A 138 11.29 9.22 -12.47
CA THR A 138 10.38 9.86 -11.52
C THR A 138 10.23 9.05 -10.23
N ALA A 139 10.11 7.72 -10.32
CA ALA A 139 10.01 6.88 -9.13
C ALA A 139 11.27 6.96 -8.25
N VAL A 140 12.45 7.03 -8.87
CA VAL A 140 13.73 7.16 -8.14
C VAL A 140 13.88 8.57 -7.57
N ILE A 141 13.51 9.63 -8.31
CA ILE A 141 13.51 11.01 -7.79
C ILE A 141 12.64 11.08 -6.53
N ILE A 142 11.42 10.55 -6.57
CA ILE A 142 10.51 10.53 -5.42
C ILE A 142 11.14 9.76 -4.26
N ALA A 143 11.71 8.59 -4.52
CA ALA A 143 12.29 7.73 -3.49
C ALA A 143 13.47 8.39 -2.77
N GLU A 144 14.42 8.94 -3.52
CA GLU A 144 15.61 9.62 -2.96
C GLU A 144 15.20 10.83 -2.11
N ASN A 145 14.34 11.68 -2.65
CA ASN A 145 13.93 12.90 -1.96
C ASN A 145 13.06 12.60 -0.72
N THR A 146 12.15 11.62 -0.80
CA THR A 146 11.36 11.19 0.36
C THR A 146 12.24 10.57 1.44
N ALA A 147 13.21 9.72 1.07
CA ALA A 147 14.15 9.14 2.02
C ALA A 147 15.03 10.20 2.69
N TYR A 148 15.50 11.16 1.94
CA TYR A 148 16.28 12.29 2.47
C TYR A 148 15.44 13.11 3.46
N TYR A 149 14.23 13.52 3.07
CA TYR A 149 13.30 14.24 3.95
C TYR A 149 13.01 13.45 5.23
N TYR A 150 12.67 12.17 5.11
CA TYR A 150 12.44 11.26 6.24
C TYR A 150 13.66 11.23 7.17
N THR A 151 14.85 11.04 6.64
CA THR A 151 16.08 10.96 7.43
C THR A 151 16.38 12.27 8.17
N CYS A 152 16.15 13.42 7.53
CA CYS A 152 16.29 14.74 8.16
C CYS A 152 15.26 14.97 9.28
N SER A 153 14.07 14.39 9.19
CA SER A 153 13.00 14.55 10.18
C SER A 153 13.18 13.69 11.45
N LEU A 154 14.06 12.69 11.42
CA LEU A 154 14.33 11.80 12.55
C LEU A 154 15.14 12.49 13.66
N THR A 155 14.92 12.08 14.90
CA THR A 155 15.81 12.38 16.02
C THR A 155 17.14 11.64 15.90
N ASP A 156 18.19 12.09 16.61
CA ASP A 156 19.50 11.41 16.62
C ASP A 156 19.37 9.94 17.07
N LYS A 157 18.48 9.66 18.04
CA LYS A 157 18.23 8.32 18.50
C LYS A 157 17.66 7.44 17.39
N GLU A 158 16.63 7.91 16.69
CA GLU A 158 16.00 7.17 15.60
C GLU A 158 16.95 6.95 14.43
N ARG A 159 17.79 7.95 14.10
CA ARG A 159 18.84 7.80 13.07
C ARG A 159 19.84 6.70 13.42
N ASN A 160 20.26 6.64 14.69
CA ASN A 160 21.20 5.61 15.15
C ASN A 160 20.60 4.19 15.16
N GLU A 161 19.28 4.06 15.11
CA GLU A 161 18.57 2.78 15.00
C GLU A 161 18.42 2.32 13.54
N LEU A 162 18.71 3.18 12.55
CA LEU A 162 18.70 2.79 11.16
C LEU A 162 19.85 1.81 10.85
N THR A 163 19.52 0.75 10.15
CA THR A 163 20.47 -0.29 9.72
C THR A 163 21.20 0.07 8.41
N PHE A 164 20.97 1.28 7.89
CA PHE A 164 21.52 1.76 6.62
C PHE A 164 22.61 2.79 6.85
N ASP A 165 23.63 2.78 5.99
CA ASP A 165 24.66 3.81 6.00
C ASP A 165 24.12 5.11 5.40
N ILE A 166 23.84 6.07 6.28
CA ILE A 166 23.43 7.44 5.96
C ILE A 166 24.45 8.47 6.41
N SER A 167 25.68 8.04 6.77
CA SER A 167 26.75 8.90 7.29
C SER A 167 27.19 10.01 6.34
N PHE A 168 26.86 9.89 5.05
CA PHE A 168 27.11 10.93 4.05
C PHE A 168 26.18 12.15 4.19
N ILE A 169 25.12 12.09 4.99
CA ILE A 169 24.27 13.22 5.34
C ILE A 169 24.89 13.90 6.57
N ASN A 170 25.81 14.85 6.33
CA ASN A 170 26.54 15.54 7.40
C ASN A 170 25.71 16.62 8.11
N ASP A 171 24.71 17.15 7.44
CA ASP A 171 23.78 18.17 7.96
C ASP A 171 22.35 17.72 7.68
N TYR A 172 21.59 17.52 8.75
CA TYR A 172 20.19 17.10 8.69
C TYR A 172 19.22 18.28 8.56
N SER A 173 19.70 19.50 8.38
CA SER A 173 18.88 20.60 7.90
C SER A 173 18.50 20.37 6.45
N TYR A 174 17.21 20.54 6.13
CA TYR A 174 16.76 20.34 4.76
C TYR A 174 17.48 21.26 3.78
N ASN A 175 18.07 20.68 2.73
CA ASN A 175 18.71 21.39 1.62
C ASN A 175 18.21 20.82 0.28
N SER A 176 17.45 21.61 -0.48
CA SER A 176 16.89 21.21 -1.76
C SER A 176 17.92 20.83 -2.83
N HIS A 177 19.17 21.30 -2.71
CA HIS A 177 20.27 20.98 -3.64
C HIS A 177 21.12 19.78 -3.21
N PHE A 178 20.84 19.17 -2.05
CA PHE A 178 21.64 18.04 -1.56
C PHE A 178 21.64 16.87 -2.56
N ILE A 179 20.50 16.49 -3.06
CA ILE A 179 20.30 15.35 -3.96
C ILE A 179 21.03 15.52 -5.31
N GLU A 180 21.20 16.73 -5.80
CA GLU A 180 21.95 16.99 -7.04
C GLU A 180 23.39 16.49 -6.98
N ASN A 181 24.02 16.57 -5.80
CA ASN A 181 25.46 16.37 -5.61
C ASN A 181 25.85 15.01 -5.04
N ILE A 182 24.90 14.13 -4.75
CA ILE A 182 25.19 12.81 -4.23
C ILE A 182 25.78 11.86 -5.29
N SER A 183 26.59 10.92 -4.84
CA SER A 183 27.13 9.85 -5.69
C SER A 183 26.03 8.81 -6.02
N LYS A 184 26.32 7.93 -6.98
CA LYS A 184 25.44 6.80 -7.31
C LYS A 184 25.22 5.87 -6.11
N GLU A 185 26.26 5.65 -5.32
CA GLU A 185 26.22 4.79 -4.12
C GLU A 185 25.33 5.43 -3.04
N GLN A 186 25.46 6.74 -2.84
CA GLN A 186 24.60 7.51 -1.91
C GLN A 186 23.13 7.53 -2.37
N SER A 187 22.89 7.69 -3.69
CA SER A 187 21.56 7.54 -4.28
C SER A 187 20.95 6.17 -3.96
N LYS A 188 21.71 5.09 -4.17
CA LYS A 188 21.27 3.73 -3.86
C LYS A 188 20.99 3.54 -2.37
N ALA A 189 21.77 4.16 -1.49
CA ALA A 189 21.52 4.12 -0.05
C ALA A 189 20.20 4.80 0.30
N LEU A 190 19.85 5.95 -0.28
CA LEU A 190 18.55 6.60 -0.11
C LEU A 190 17.41 5.74 -0.67
N VAL A 191 17.59 5.14 -1.84
CA VAL A 191 16.61 4.19 -2.41
C VAL A 191 16.38 3.02 -1.46
N LEU A 192 17.44 2.48 -0.83
CA LEU A 192 17.31 1.39 0.15
C LEU A 192 16.54 1.84 1.39
N VAL A 193 16.78 3.05 1.91
CA VAL A 193 15.95 3.62 3.00
C VAL A 193 14.48 3.67 2.59
N PHE A 194 14.19 4.17 1.38
CA PHE A 194 12.83 4.29 0.88
C PHE A 194 12.14 2.93 0.70
N THR A 195 12.81 1.95 0.08
CA THR A 195 12.24 0.62 -0.11
C THR A 195 12.03 -0.12 1.21
N ASN A 196 12.85 0.15 2.23
CA ASN A 196 12.59 -0.33 3.57
C ASN A 196 11.31 0.27 4.17
N LEU A 197 11.04 1.56 3.95
CA LEU A 197 9.77 2.18 4.35
C LEU A 197 8.59 1.52 3.64
N MET A 198 8.71 1.20 2.32
CA MET A 198 7.70 0.45 1.57
C MET A 198 7.47 -0.95 2.17
N ASN A 199 8.54 -1.68 2.52
CA ASN A 199 8.45 -3.00 3.13
C ASN A 199 7.83 -2.96 4.53
N ARG A 200 8.18 -1.97 5.35
CA ARG A 200 7.53 -1.74 6.66
C ARG A 200 6.04 -1.46 6.49
N LYS A 201 5.65 -0.65 5.50
CA LYS A 201 4.24 -0.41 5.17
C LYS A 201 3.55 -1.71 4.76
N ALA A 202 4.13 -2.50 3.86
CA ALA A 202 3.59 -3.79 3.43
C ALA A 202 3.35 -4.72 4.63
N THR A 203 4.34 -4.87 5.51
CA THR A 203 4.22 -5.66 6.74
C THR A 203 3.09 -5.15 7.65
N SER A 204 2.96 -3.83 7.81
CA SER A 204 1.88 -3.24 8.61
C SER A 204 0.48 -3.49 8.05
N LEU A 205 0.37 -3.74 6.74
CA LEU A 205 -0.86 -4.14 6.06
C LEU A 205 -1.10 -5.67 6.06
N GLY A 206 -0.19 -6.44 6.66
CA GLY A 206 -0.24 -7.91 6.65
C GLY A 206 0.30 -8.55 5.37
N CYS A 207 0.94 -7.78 4.48
CA CYS A 207 1.51 -8.25 3.22
C CYS A 207 2.92 -8.81 3.44
N ASN A 208 3.00 -10.00 4.06
CA ASN A 208 4.27 -10.60 4.49
C ASN A 208 5.00 -11.37 3.38
N SER A 209 4.36 -11.60 2.24
CA SER A 209 4.96 -12.20 1.06
C SER A 209 5.50 -11.17 0.06
N THR A 210 5.20 -9.88 0.28
CA THR A 210 5.63 -8.77 -0.57
C THR A 210 7.03 -8.30 -0.17
N HIS A 211 7.89 -8.12 -1.18
CA HIS A 211 9.26 -7.63 -1.00
C HIS A 211 9.61 -6.57 -2.05
N TYR A 212 9.80 -5.33 -1.60
CA TYR A 212 10.19 -4.21 -2.45
C TYR A 212 11.70 -3.99 -2.41
N ILE A 213 12.35 -4.04 -3.57
CA ILE A 213 13.79 -3.76 -3.76
C ILE A 213 13.99 -2.48 -4.56
N THR A 214 13.04 -2.18 -5.47
CA THR A 214 13.09 -0.99 -6.32
C THR A 214 11.82 -0.16 -6.18
N PRO A 215 11.88 1.19 -6.26
CA PRO A 215 10.68 2.04 -6.18
C PRO A 215 9.92 2.11 -7.51
N ASN A 216 10.54 1.71 -8.62
CA ASN A 216 9.98 1.78 -9.97
C ASN A 216 9.39 0.46 -10.47
N GLY A 217 9.71 -0.68 -9.81
CA GLY A 217 9.24 -2.01 -10.17
C GLY A 217 10.08 -2.70 -11.26
N LEU A 218 11.30 -2.25 -11.50
CA LEU A 218 12.25 -3.00 -12.30
C LEU A 218 12.65 -4.27 -11.55
N ASP A 219 12.86 -5.35 -12.30
CA ASP A 219 13.25 -6.64 -11.75
C ASP A 219 14.57 -6.53 -11.01
N ALA A 220 14.60 -7.08 -9.79
CA ALA A 220 15.76 -7.04 -8.90
C ALA A 220 15.73 -8.22 -7.93
N SER A 221 16.90 -8.55 -7.39
CA SER A 221 17.06 -9.51 -6.30
C SER A 221 18.10 -9.02 -5.29
N ASP A 222 17.93 -9.44 -4.05
CA ASP A 222 18.88 -9.28 -2.96
C ASP A 222 19.04 -10.60 -2.20
N ASP A 223 19.77 -10.58 -1.07
CA ASP A 223 20.04 -11.78 -0.26
C ASP A 223 18.77 -12.37 0.38
N THR A 224 17.66 -11.62 0.40
CA THR A 224 16.38 -12.03 0.99
C THR A 224 15.36 -12.52 -0.02
N GLY A 225 15.57 -12.28 -1.33
CA GLY A 225 14.71 -12.76 -2.39
C GLY A 225 14.64 -11.85 -3.62
N ILE A 226 13.56 -12.00 -4.37
CA ILE A 226 13.27 -11.21 -5.57
C ILE A 226 12.27 -10.08 -5.26
N HIS A 227 12.29 -9.02 -6.06
CA HIS A 227 11.27 -7.97 -6.06
C HIS A 227 9.92 -8.54 -6.47
N SER A 228 9.05 -8.86 -5.51
CA SER A 228 7.84 -9.65 -5.74
C SER A 228 6.70 -9.31 -4.77
N THR A 229 5.50 -9.70 -5.15
CA THR A 229 4.29 -9.70 -4.34
C THR A 229 3.43 -10.92 -4.66
N THR A 230 2.25 -11.04 -4.06
CA THR A 230 1.20 -11.95 -4.49
C THR A 230 0.02 -11.16 -5.06
N ALA A 231 -0.83 -11.77 -5.87
CA ALA A 231 -2.01 -11.08 -6.41
C ALA A 231 -2.94 -10.61 -5.28
N TYR A 232 -3.08 -11.42 -4.22
CA TYR A 232 -3.86 -11.05 -3.04
C TYR A 232 -3.25 -9.84 -2.31
N GLU A 233 -1.96 -9.86 -2.02
CA GLU A 233 -1.32 -8.77 -1.28
C GLU A 233 -1.26 -7.46 -2.09
N LEU A 234 -1.09 -7.55 -3.42
CA LEU A 234 -1.20 -6.39 -4.30
C LEU A 234 -2.59 -5.76 -4.23
N ALA A 235 -3.64 -6.59 -4.17
CA ALA A 235 -5.01 -6.11 -4.00
C ALA A 235 -5.21 -5.45 -2.63
N VAL A 236 -4.64 -6.01 -1.55
CA VAL A 236 -4.67 -5.41 -0.20
C VAL A 236 -3.97 -4.05 -0.18
N VAL A 237 -2.81 -3.92 -0.82
CA VAL A 237 -2.11 -2.63 -0.95
C VAL A 237 -2.98 -1.61 -1.67
N MET A 238 -3.62 -1.98 -2.79
CA MET A 238 -4.53 -1.08 -3.51
C MET A 238 -5.74 -0.70 -2.65
N SER A 239 -6.33 -1.64 -1.89
CA SER A 239 -7.46 -1.37 -0.99
C SER A 239 -7.10 -0.35 0.09
N TYR A 240 -5.86 -0.34 0.55
CA TYR A 240 -5.35 0.68 1.46
C TYR A 240 -5.20 2.03 0.75
N CYS A 241 -4.56 2.05 -0.42
CA CYS A 241 -4.25 3.26 -1.16
C CYS A 241 -5.50 4.07 -1.55
N ILE A 242 -6.59 3.41 -1.95
CA ILE A 242 -7.83 4.09 -2.37
C ILE A 242 -8.59 4.77 -1.22
N LYS A 243 -8.18 4.59 0.03
CA LYS A 243 -8.70 5.32 1.20
C LYS A 243 -8.06 6.71 1.34
N ASN A 244 -6.99 6.97 0.60
CA ASN A 244 -6.32 8.26 0.56
C ASN A 244 -6.89 9.09 -0.62
N GLU A 245 -7.49 10.23 -0.33
CA GLU A 245 -8.13 11.09 -1.33
C GLU A 245 -7.12 11.68 -2.32
N HIS A 246 -5.90 12.01 -1.89
CA HIS A 246 -4.83 12.49 -2.79
C HIS A 246 -4.40 11.38 -3.77
N PHE A 247 -4.26 10.15 -3.29
CA PHE A 247 -3.99 9.00 -4.16
C PHE A 247 -5.08 8.84 -5.23
N LEU A 248 -6.35 8.91 -4.85
CA LEU A 248 -7.47 8.80 -5.79
C LEU A 248 -7.47 9.94 -6.79
N SER A 249 -7.30 11.19 -6.35
CA SER A 249 -7.30 12.36 -7.25
C SER A 249 -6.21 12.26 -8.31
N ILE A 250 -5.01 11.76 -7.96
CA ILE A 250 -3.91 11.56 -8.89
C ILE A 250 -4.23 10.44 -9.89
N THR A 251 -4.67 9.28 -9.40
CA THR A 251 -4.85 8.10 -10.26
C THR A 251 -6.06 8.17 -11.19
N GLN A 252 -7.05 9.01 -10.88
CA GLN A 252 -8.23 9.28 -11.71
C GLN A 252 -7.97 10.35 -12.78
N THR A 253 -6.89 11.12 -12.66
CA THR A 253 -6.59 12.20 -13.61
C THR A 253 -6.27 11.62 -14.99
N HIS A 254 -6.91 12.15 -16.03
CA HIS A 254 -6.69 11.73 -17.41
C HIS A 254 -5.42 12.34 -18.01
N ASP A 255 -5.29 13.65 -17.93
CA ASP A 255 -4.17 14.42 -18.46
C ASP A 255 -3.68 15.42 -17.42
N TYR A 256 -2.38 15.60 -17.31
CA TYR A 256 -1.77 16.54 -16.40
C TYR A 256 -0.58 17.22 -17.06
N SER A 257 -0.49 18.55 -16.94
CA SER A 257 0.63 19.33 -17.43
C SER A 257 1.26 20.12 -16.31
N PHE A 258 2.57 20.15 -16.27
CA PHE A 258 3.34 20.83 -15.23
C PHE A 258 4.62 21.43 -15.79
N THR A 259 5.30 22.23 -14.99
CA THR A 259 6.54 22.91 -15.38
C THR A 259 7.56 22.73 -14.27
N SER A 260 8.78 22.28 -14.62
CA SER A 260 9.87 22.25 -13.66
C SER A 260 10.26 23.66 -13.21
N LEU A 261 10.96 23.78 -12.09
CA LEU A 261 11.42 25.07 -11.59
C LEU A 261 12.35 25.81 -12.56
N SER A 262 13.00 25.07 -13.47
CA SER A 262 13.82 25.63 -14.55
C SER A 262 13.00 26.13 -15.75
N GLY A 263 11.67 25.96 -15.75
CA GLY A 263 10.78 26.42 -16.81
C GLY A 263 10.52 25.39 -17.92
N ARG A 264 11.05 24.15 -17.82
CA ARG A 264 10.78 23.09 -18.80
C ARG A 264 9.37 22.54 -18.60
N LYS A 265 8.60 22.44 -19.68
CA LYS A 265 7.21 22.02 -19.67
C LYS A 265 7.07 20.52 -19.95
N TYR A 266 6.16 19.88 -19.22
CA TYR A 266 5.84 18.47 -19.32
C TYR A 266 4.34 18.25 -19.43
N SER A 267 3.94 17.20 -20.15
CA SER A 267 2.55 16.76 -20.23
C SER A 267 2.49 15.24 -20.21
N VAL A 268 1.59 14.69 -19.41
CA VAL A 268 1.42 13.26 -19.19
C VAL A 268 -0.05 12.88 -19.29
N SER A 269 -0.35 11.81 -20.03
CA SER A 269 -1.68 11.23 -20.17
C SER A 269 -1.75 9.87 -19.50
N ASN A 270 -2.87 9.54 -18.87
CA ASN A 270 -3.03 8.31 -18.12
C ASN A 270 -3.01 7.07 -19.02
N ALA A 271 -2.07 6.18 -18.78
CA ALA A 271 -1.93 4.91 -19.51
C ALA A 271 -2.94 3.84 -19.07
N ASN A 272 -3.73 4.07 -18.02
CA ASN A 272 -4.78 3.18 -17.58
C ASN A 272 -6.04 3.33 -18.46
N ALA A 273 -6.03 2.68 -19.60
CA ALA A 273 -7.16 2.74 -20.55
C ALA A 273 -8.48 2.23 -19.92
N PHE A 274 -8.41 1.39 -18.88
CA PHE A 274 -9.60 0.80 -18.25
C PHE A 274 -10.48 1.83 -17.54
N LEU A 275 -9.94 2.99 -17.17
CA LEU A 275 -10.72 4.14 -16.68
C LEU A 275 -11.79 4.61 -17.69
N ASN A 276 -11.56 4.40 -19.00
CA ASN A 276 -12.48 4.79 -20.07
C ASN A 276 -13.23 3.58 -20.66
N MET A 277 -12.81 2.36 -20.33
CA MET A 277 -13.37 1.13 -20.92
C MET A 277 -14.45 0.49 -20.05
N TYR A 278 -14.45 0.81 -18.76
CA TYR A 278 -15.35 0.18 -17.81
C TYR A 278 -15.78 1.20 -16.76
N ASP A 279 -17.09 1.39 -16.65
CA ASP A 279 -17.66 2.37 -15.73
C ASP A 279 -17.30 2.06 -14.28
N ASN A 280 -17.28 3.10 -13.45
CA ASN A 280 -17.01 3.00 -12.00
C ASN A 280 -15.61 2.51 -11.60
N ILE A 281 -14.65 2.49 -12.53
CA ILE A 281 -13.23 2.31 -12.15
C ILE A 281 -12.74 3.60 -11.49
N ILE A 282 -12.30 3.48 -10.25
CA ILE A 282 -11.87 4.63 -9.44
C ILE A 282 -10.35 4.74 -9.31
N SER A 283 -9.60 3.72 -9.70
CA SER A 283 -8.13 3.73 -9.70
C SER A 283 -7.58 2.54 -10.46
N GLY A 284 -6.31 2.60 -10.86
CA GLY A 284 -5.61 1.44 -11.40
C GLY A 284 -4.18 1.74 -11.80
N LYS A 285 -3.38 0.67 -11.90
CA LYS A 285 -1.99 0.75 -12.34
C LYS A 285 -1.60 -0.46 -13.18
N THR A 286 -1.01 -0.19 -14.35
CA THR A 286 -0.42 -1.21 -15.22
C THR A 286 1.06 -1.42 -14.88
N GLY A 287 1.57 -2.61 -15.17
CA GLY A 287 2.99 -2.94 -15.09
C GLY A 287 3.42 -3.87 -16.22
N PHE A 288 4.70 -3.82 -16.59
CA PHE A 288 5.33 -4.76 -17.48
C PHE A 288 6.85 -4.78 -17.27
N THR A 289 7.40 -5.96 -17.14
CA THR A 289 8.82 -6.28 -17.33
C THR A 289 8.90 -7.65 -18.04
N GLY A 290 10.09 -8.05 -18.47
CA GLY A 290 10.29 -9.37 -19.08
C GLY A 290 9.92 -10.51 -18.13
N ASP A 291 10.30 -10.40 -16.86
CA ASP A 291 10.08 -11.43 -15.84
C ASP A 291 8.64 -11.40 -15.30
N ALA A 292 8.06 -10.23 -15.12
CA ALA A 292 6.71 -10.09 -14.58
C ALA A 292 5.60 -10.39 -15.60
N GLY A 293 5.86 -10.20 -16.89
CA GLY A 293 4.81 -10.15 -17.89
C GLY A 293 3.87 -8.93 -17.68
N TYR A 294 2.67 -8.98 -18.27
CA TYR A 294 1.71 -7.91 -18.07
C TYR A 294 1.03 -8.03 -16.72
N CYS A 295 1.12 -6.97 -15.91
CA CYS A 295 0.49 -6.85 -14.60
C CYS A 295 -0.54 -5.72 -14.62
N TYR A 296 -1.59 -5.87 -13.81
CA TYR A 296 -2.60 -4.84 -13.63
C TYR A 296 -3.26 -4.95 -12.26
N VAL A 297 -3.53 -3.83 -11.65
CA VAL A 297 -4.39 -3.74 -10.47
C VAL A 297 -5.37 -2.60 -10.65
N CYS A 298 -6.63 -2.81 -10.31
CA CYS A 298 -7.64 -1.74 -10.34
C CYS A 298 -8.62 -1.83 -9.18
N ALA A 299 -9.22 -0.68 -8.88
CA ALA A 299 -10.31 -0.54 -7.93
C ALA A 299 -11.59 -0.13 -8.66
N TYR A 300 -12.66 -0.83 -8.36
CA TYR A 300 -14.00 -0.60 -8.88
C TYR A 300 -14.93 -0.28 -7.73
N LYS A 301 -15.78 0.75 -7.87
CA LYS A 301 -16.77 1.12 -6.84
C LYS A 301 -18.15 1.18 -7.44
N ASP A 302 -19.08 0.43 -6.86
CA ASP A 302 -20.48 0.35 -7.25
C ASP A 302 -21.38 0.51 -6.02
N ASN A 303 -22.03 1.66 -5.90
CA ASN A 303 -22.83 2.04 -4.74
C ASN A 303 -22.02 1.95 -3.43
N ASP A 304 -22.33 0.94 -2.61
CA ASP A 304 -21.71 0.69 -1.30
C ASP A 304 -20.65 -0.43 -1.33
N ARG A 305 -20.37 -1.02 -2.52
CA ARG A 305 -19.38 -2.08 -2.71
C ARG A 305 -18.14 -1.55 -3.42
N THR A 306 -16.98 -1.97 -2.93
CA THR A 306 -15.71 -1.67 -3.60
C THR A 306 -14.93 -2.96 -3.79
N PHE A 307 -14.60 -3.28 -5.04
CA PHE A 307 -13.83 -4.47 -5.40
C PHE A 307 -12.45 -4.07 -5.92
N ILE A 308 -11.43 -4.84 -5.53
CA ILE A 308 -10.08 -4.72 -6.09
C ILE A 308 -9.80 -5.97 -6.91
N VAL A 309 -9.35 -5.77 -8.13
CA VAL A 309 -8.85 -6.84 -9.00
C VAL A 309 -7.35 -6.66 -9.17
N ALA A 310 -6.57 -7.71 -8.91
CA ALA A 310 -5.13 -7.75 -9.15
C ALA A 310 -4.78 -8.93 -10.07
N LEU A 311 -4.00 -8.65 -11.11
CA LEU A 311 -3.57 -9.60 -12.13
C LEU A 311 -2.05 -9.53 -12.29
N LEU A 312 -1.36 -10.66 -12.19
CA LEU A 312 0.06 -10.77 -12.45
C LEU A 312 0.32 -11.81 -13.55
N ALA A 313 1.32 -11.55 -14.40
CA ALA A 313 1.70 -12.39 -15.54
C ALA A 313 0.50 -12.69 -16.47
N CYS A 314 -0.22 -11.64 -16.88
CA CYS A 314 -1.45 -11.76 -17.67
C CYS A 314 -1.17 -11.63 -19.18
N GLY A 315 -1.15 -12.76 -19.91
CA GLY A 315 -1.10 -12.81 -21.38
C GLY A 315 0.27 -12.56 -22.03
N TRP A 316 1.35 -12.55 -21.28
CA TRP A 316 2.71 -12.49 -21.83
C TRP A 316 3.20 -13.90 -22.23
N PRO A 317 3.85 -14.07 -23.42
CA PRO A 317 4.18 -13.06 -24.42
C PRO A 317 3.05 -12.73 -25.41
N ASP A 318 1.92 -13.40 -25.37
CA ASP A 318 0.95 -13.46 -26.45
C ASP A 318 0.16 -12.18 -26.67
N ASN A 319 -0.52 -11.67 -25.62
CA ASN A 319 -1.45 -10.55 -25.79
C ASN A 319 -1.53 -9.61 -24.56
N LYS A 320 -1.08 -8.37 -24.76
CA LYS A 320 -1.13 -7.32 -23.74
C LYS A 320 -2.54 -6.84 -23.35
N THR A 321 -3.56 -7.18 -24.14
CA THR A 321 -4.94 -6.74 -23.88
C THR A 321 -5.72 -7.70 -22.97
N TYR A 322 -5.23 -8.91 -22.75
CA TYR A 322 -5.87 -9.90 -21.87
C TYR A 322 -6.12 -9.38 -20.45
N LYS A 323 -5.24 -8.51 -19.93
CA LYS A 323 -5.48 -7.87 -18.62
C LYS A 323 -6.79 -7.09 -18.55
N TRP A 324 -7.27 -6.52 -19.66
CA TRP A 324 -8.54 -5.80 -19.70
C TRP A 324 -9.74 -6.75 -19.72
N SER A 325 -9.68 -7.82 -20.51
CA SER A 325 -10.72 -8.85 -20.54
C SER A 325 -10.82 -9.58 -19.20
N ASP A 326 -9.68 -9.96 -18.61
CA ASP A 326 -9.65 -10.66 -17.33
C ASP A 326 -10.19 -9.76 -16.20
N ALA A 327 -9.75 -8.48 -16.15
CA ALA A 327 -10.27 -7.53 -15.16
C ALA A 327 -11.79 -7.36 -15.28
N LYS A 328 -12.31 -7.25 -16.53
CA LYS A 328 -13.74 -7.17 -16.77
C LYS A 328 -14.47 -8.42 -16.31
N HIS A 329 -14.02 -9.62 -16.70
CA HIS A 329 -14.64 -10.88 -16.31
C HIS A 329 -14.69 -11.05 -14.79
N LEU A 330 -13.60 -10.73 -14.11
CA LEU A 330 -13.51 -10.81 -12.65
C LEU A 330 -14.41 -9.80 -11.93
N LEU A 331 -14.55 -8.58 -12.47
CA LEU A 331 -15.46 -7.58 -11.91
C LEU A 331 -16.92 -7.96 -12.16
N ASP A 332 -17.26 -8.44 -13.36
CA ASP A 332 -18.61 -8.91 -13.67
C ASP A 332 -19.02 -10.08 -12.78
N TYR A 333 -18.09 -11.03 -12.56
CA TYR A 333 -18.27 -12.13 -11.61
C TYR A 333 -18.51 -11.61 -10.18
N ALA A 334 -17.65 -10.73 -9.67
CA ALA A 334 -17.79 -10.22 -8.30
C ALA A 334 -19.11 -9.46 -8.10
N ARG A 335 -19.49 -8.64 -9.08
CA ARG A 335 -20.77 -7.89 -9.05
C ARG A 335 -21.99 -8.78 -9.05
N ALA A 336 -21.97 -9.86 -9.83
CA ALA A 336 -23.08 -10.80 -9.94
C ALA A 336 -23.20 -11.73 -8.71
N SER A 337 -22.06 -12.13 -8.13
CA SER A 337 -22.02 -13.17 -7.11
C SER A 337 -22.05 -12.65 -5.67
N TYR A 338 -21.69 -11.38 -5.42
CA TYR A 338 -21.53 -10.85 -4.07
C TYR A 338 -22.40 -9.61 -3.84
N THR A 339 -23.09 -9.59 -2.70
CA THR A 339 -23.87 -8.44 -2.21
C THR A 339 -23.35 -8.00 -0.86
N LYS A 340 -23.35 -6.69 -0.60
CA LYS A 340 -22.97 -6.17 0.72
C LYS A 340 -24.11 -6.40 1.71
N GLN A 341 -23.81 -7.05 2.81
CA GLN A 341 -24.78 -7.35 3.86
C GLN A 341 -24.24 -6.95 5.23
N ASP A 342 -25.15 -6.55 6.11
CA ASP A 342 -24.84 -6.29 7.50
C ASP A 342 -24.75 -7.62 8.25
N ILE A 343 -23.51 -7.97 8.67
CA ILE A 343 -23.22 -9.21 9.38
C ILE A 343 -23.54 -9.07 10.88
N LEU A 344 -23.29 -7.88 11.44
CA LEU A 344 -23.57 -7.58 12.82
C LEU A 344 -24.49 -6.36 12.92
N ILE A 345 -25.68 -6.59 13.49
CA ILE A 345 -26.60 -5.50 13.83
C ILE A 345 -26.20 -4.95 15.20
N CYS A 346 -25.90 -3.68 15.26
CA CYS A 346 -25.50 -2.94 16.47
C CYS A 346 -26.59 -1.98 16.95
N PRO A 347 -26.59 -1.59 18.22
CA PRO A 347 -25.62 -1.95 19.28
C PRO A 347 -25.90 -3.34 19.89
N LYS A 348 -24.81 -4.03 20.32
CA LYS A 348 -24.92 -5.29 21.07
C LYS A 348 -24.16 -5.16 22.40
N VAL A 349 -24.82 -5.54 23.49
CA VAL A 349 -24.24 -5.48 24.84
C VAL A 349 -23.90 -6.90 25.29
N PHE A 350 -22.69 -7.09 25.77
CA PHE A 350 -22.21 -8.33 26.37
C PHE A 350 -21.95 -8.10 27.83
N ASN A 351 -22.64 -8.85 28.71
CA ASN A 351 -22.37 -8.85 30.17
C ASN A 351 -21.30 -9.87 30.48
N ILE A 352 -20.11 -9.40 30.89
CA ILE A 352 -18.94 -10.23 31.16
C ILE A 352 -18.75 -10.31 32.64
N LYS A 353 -18.72 -11.55 33.21
CA LYS A 353 -18.44 -11.80 34.63
C LYS A 353 -16.98 -11.54 34.94
N ILE A 354 -16.73 -10.75 35.98
CA ILE A 354 -15.38 -10.46 36.45
C ILE A 354 -15.07 -11.32 37.66
N LYS A 355 -13.95 -12.03 37.61
CA LYS A 355 -13.45 -12.82 38.76
C LYS A 355 -12.48 -11.95 39.56
N ASN A 356 -12.74 -11.80 40.88
CA ASN A 356 -11.92 -11.01 41.80
C ASN A 356 -11.89 -9.48 41.51
N GLY A 357 -12.92 -8.91 40.92
CA GLY A 357 -13.07 -7.46 40.73
C GLY A 357 -13.94 -6.79 41.79
N SER A 358 -13.92 -5.46 41.83
CA SER A 358 -14.83 -4.65 42.67
C SER A 358 -16.29 -4.71 42.23
N LYS A 359 -16.54 -5.18 40.98
CA LYS A 359 -17.87 -5.50 40.44
C LYS A 359 -17.89 -6.94 39.97
N SER A 360 -19.06 -7.57 40.08
CA SER A 360 -19.25 -8.96 39.61
C SER A 360 -19.32 -9.14 38.13
N SER A 361 -19.64 -8.09 37.39
CA SER A 361 -19.70 -8.06 35.93
C SER A 361 -19.49 -6.66 35.36
N ILE A 362 -19.17 -6.60 34.07
CA ILE A 362 -19.09 -5.38 33.27
C ILE A 362 -19.87 -5.57 31.96
N ASP A 363 -20.53 -4.52 31.52
CA ASP A 363 -21.17 -4.49 30.22
C ASP A 363 -20.21 -3.91 29.17
N ILE A 364 -19.92 -4.68 28.12
CA ILE A 364 -19.17 -4.22 26.97
C ILE A 364 -20.17 -3.91 25.85
N LEU A 365 -20.20 -2.66 25.43
CA LEU A 365 -21.00 -2.20 24.31
C LEU A 365 -20.18 -2.33 23.02
N PHE A 366 -20.69 -3.10 22.07
CA PHE A 366 -20.20 -3.13 20.70
C PHE A 366 -21.16 -2.30 19.84
N ASP A 367 -20.70 -1.17 19.32
CA ASP A 367 -21.48 -0.19 18.58
C ASP A 367 -21.08 -0.06 17.10
N LYS A 368 -20.06 -0.80 16.67
CA LYS A 368 -19.60 -0.79 15.28
C LYS A 368 -20.39 -1.77 14.44
N LYS A 369 -21.02 -1.22 13.39
CA LYS A 369 -21.64 -2.01 12.33
C LYS A 369 -20.54 -2.81 11.59
N LEU A 370 -20.78 -4.11 11.39
CA LEU A 370 -19.91 -4.96 10.59
C LEU A 370 -20.67 -5.37 9.33
N SER A 371 -20.14 -5.00 8.18
CA SER A 371 -20.70 -5.37 6.86
C SER A 371 -19.60 -6.02 6.01
N ALA A 372 -19.96 -6.95 5.16
CA ALA A 372 -19.08 -7.56 4.17
C ALA A 372 -19.83 -7.94 2.90
N CYS A 373 -19.09 -8.09 1.80
CA CYS A 373 -19.60 -8.67 0.59
C CYS A 373 -19.70 -10.19 0.75
N ILE A 374 -20.92 -10.74 0.66
CA ILE A 374 -21.19 -12.18 0.79
C ILE A 374 -22.01 -12.67 -0.41
N SER A 375 -21.86 -13.96 -0.73
CA SER A 375 -22.62 -14.68 -1.74
C SER A 375 -23.70 -15.56 -1.08
N ASP A 376 -24.63 -16.05 -1.87
CA ASP A 376 -25.70 -16.95 -1.39
C ASP A 376 -25.15 -18.28 -0.81
N ASN A 377 -23.91 -18.64 -1.17
CA ASN A 377 -23.25 -19.87 -0.70
C ASN A 377 -22.42 -19.66 0.57
N ASP A 378 -22.30 -18.43 1.07
CA ASP A 378 -21.51 -18.14 2.27
C ASP A 378 -22.27 -18.45 3.54
N ASN A 379 -21.66 -19.20 4.46
CA ASN A 379 -22.11 -19.31 5.84
C ASN A 379 -21.30 -18.31 6.69
N VAL A 380 -21.99 -17.34 7.27
CA VAL A 380 -21.38 -16.29 8.09
C VAL A 380 -21.59 -16.61 9.57
N GLU A 381 -20.47 -16.78 10.30
CA GLU A 381 -20.47 -16.91 11.76
C GLU A 381 -19.73 -15.72 12.37
N VAL A 382 -20.34 -15.09 13.37
CA VAL A 382 -19.70 -14.01 14.14
C VAL A 382 -19.16 -14.59 15.43
N VAL A 383 -17.82 -14.69 15.53
CA VAL A 383 -17.12 -15.16 16.72
C VAL A 383 -16.64 -13.97 17.54
N TYR A 384 -17.00 -13.93 18.80
CA TYR A 384 -16.58 -12.89 19.75
C TYR A 384 -15.48 -13.46 20.65
N ASN A 385 -14.26 -12.94 20.52
CA ASN A 385 -13.17 -13.21 21.46
C ASN A 385 -13.12 -12.06 22.47
N ILE A 386 -13.53 -12.34 23.70
CA ILE A 386 -13.61 -11.36 24.79
C ILE A 386 -12.62 -11.75 25.89
#